data_7515bc94809de2838c65c30f5a955dcf
#
_entry.id   7515bc94809de2838c65c30f5a955dcf
#
_cell.length_a   1.000
_cell.length_b   1.000
_cell.length_c   1.000
_cell.angle_alpha   90.00
_cell.angle_beta   90.00
_cell.angle_gamma   90.00
#
_symmetry.space_group_name_H-M   'P 1'
#
loop_
_entity.id
_entity.type
_entity.pdbx_description
1 polymer ?
#
loop_
_entity_poly.entity_id
_entity_poly.type
_entity_poly.pdbx_seq_one_letter_code
_entity_poly.pdbx_strand_id
1 'polypeptide(L)'
;MKPPRRKFLHLAAATAALPSVSRMAWAQSYPSRPVRFIVGFAPGGGGDLATRVMAQWLSERLGQQFFVENRVGAASNLATEQVVRAPADGYTLIQLNVANAINASLYDKLSFNVLRDLAPVASFMRVPNVMEVSPTLPIKTVPEFIAYAKANPGKVMFASSGVGTTIHMSGELFKAMAGIDILHVPYRGLAAGGYADVMTGMVHVTFDNLPPSIELIRAGKLRALAVTSTTRSQAMPELPTVADFLPGYEASAWYGIAAPAGTPAAIVERLNRELNAAFADPKMKALIADLGGTPLPGSPADFAKLFAEETEKWARVVKLSGAKAD
;
A
#
# COMPACT_ATOMS: atom_id res chain seq x y z
N MET A 1 -12.01 -49.68 62.39
CA MET A 1 -13.06 -49.47 61.37
C MET A 1 -12.42 -48.76 60.19
N LYS A 2 -12.35 -49.46 59.06
CA LYS A 2 -11.76 -48.88 57.80
C LYS A 2 -12.91 -48.27 56.97
N PRO A 3 -12.81 -47.06 56.44
CA PRO A 3 -13.84 -46.45 55.60
C PRO A 3 -13.87 -47.13 54.23
N PRO A 4 -15.07 -47.19 53.60
CA PRO A 4 -15.29 -47.94 52.36
C PRO A 4 -14.71 -47.21 51.14
N ARG A 5 -13.96 -47.98 50.32
CA ARG A 5 -13.28 -47.58 49.09
C ARG A 5 -14.12 -47.02 47.94
N ARG A 6 -15.44 -46.87 48.12
CA ARG A 6 -16.36 -46.42 47.07
C ARG A 6 -16.56 -44.91 46.97
N LYS A 7 -16.03 -44.08 47.89
CA LYS A 7 -16.18 -42.62 47.83
C LYS A 7 -15.03 -41.88 47.14
N PHE A 8 -13.96 -42.56 46.77
CA PHE A 8 -12.82 -41.93 46.04
C PHE A 8 -12.95 -41.90 44.53
N LEU A 9 -13.88 -42.64 43.94
CA LEU A 9 -14.07 -42.72 42.48
C LEU A 9 -14.98 -41.64 41.88
N HIS A 10 -15.69 -40.87 42.68
CA HIS A 10 -16.57 -39.79 42.22
C HIS A 10 -15.90 -38.39 42.23
N LEU A 11 -14.72 -38.22 42.81
CA LEU A 11 -14.01 -36.95 42.79
C LEU A 11 -13.01 -36.82 41.63
N ALA A 12 -12.68 -37.88 40.92
CA ALA A 12 -11.73 -37.85 39.79
C ALA A 12 -12.37 -37.56 38.43
N ALA A 13 -13.71 -37.56 38.34
CA ALA A 13 -14.43 -37.30 37.08
C ALA A 13 -14.83 -35.88 36.82
N ALA A 14 -14.59 -34.95 37.79
CA ALA A 14 -15.03 -33.55 37.68
C ALA A 14 -13.95 -32.56 37.19
N THR A 15 -12.71 -33.04 36.91
CA THR A 15 -11.58 -32.14 36.54
C THR A 15 -11.12 -32.25 35.09
N ALA A 16 -11.84 -33.01 34.22
CA ALA A 16 -11.43 -33.24 32.81
C ALA A 16 -12.22 -32.41 31.78
N ALA A 17 -13.04 -31.43 32.17
CA ALA A 17 -13.94 -30.72 31.24
C ALA A 17 -13.72 -29.19 31.20
N LEU A 18 -12.53 -28.69 31.34
CA LEU A 18 -12.24 -27.26 31.13
C LEU A 18 -10.86 -27.05 30.53
N PRO A 19 -10.69 -27.07 29.20
CA PRO A 19 -10.02 -25.93 28.58
C PRO A 19 -10.53 -25.56 27.16
N SER A 20 -11.76 -25.88 26.76
CA SER A 20 -12.20 -25.56 25.38
C SER A 20 -12.96 -24.25 25.24
N VAL A 21 -13.34 -23.59 26.33
CA VAL A 21 -14.22 -22.40 26.28
C VAL A 21 -13.43 -21.09 26.15
N SER A 22 -12.14 -21.05 26.51
CA SER A 22 -11.39 -19.79 26.59
C SER A 22 -10.99 -19.18 25.24
N ARG A 23 -10.92 -19.96 24.15
CA ARG A 23 -10.53 -19.43 22.82
C ARG A 23 -11.67 -18.72 22.07
N MET A 24 -12.93 -19.07 22.31
CA MET A 24 -14.07 -18.41 21.69
C MET A 24 -14.42 -17.06 22.33
N ALA A 25 -14.14 -16.87 23.61
CA ALA A 25 -14.48 -15.63 24.33
C ALA A 25 -13.63 -14.42 23.89
N TRP A 26 -12.41 -14.64 23.40
CA TRP A 26 -11.51 -13.57 22.98
C TRP A 26 -11.93 -12.93 21.65
N ALA A 27 -12.52 -13.68 20.74
CA ALA A 27 -12.92 -13.16 19.43
C ALA A 27 -14.18 -12.26 19.49
N GLN A 28 -15.02 -12.44 20.48
CA GLN A 28 -16.22 -11.59 20.67
C GLN A 28 -15.92 -10.22 21.25
N SER A 29 -14.80 -10.05 21.93
CA SER A 29 -14.38 -8.78 22.57
C SER A 29 -13.31 -8.00 21.80
N TYR A 30 -12.81 -8.52 20.68
CA TYR A 30 -11.83 -7.80 19.86
C TYR A 30 -12.51 -6.70 19.03
N PRO A 31 -11.91 -5.48 18.94
CA PRO A 31 -10.85 -4.98 19.81
C PRO A 31 -11.40 -4.50 21.16
N SER A 32 -10.67 -4.73 22.25
CA SER A 32 -10.98 -4.23 23.60
C SER A 32 -10.10 -3.05 24.02
N ARG A 33 -9.13 -2.68 23.19
CA ARG A 33 -8.18 -1.58 23.38
C ARG A 33 -7.78 -1.01 22.01
N PRO A 34 -7.13 0.16 21.95
CA PRO A 34 -6.69 0.75 20.70
C PRO A 34 -5.81 -0.18 19.85
N VAL A 35 -6.00 -0.12 18.53
CA VAL A 35 -5.27 -0.91 17.54
C VAL A 35 -4.34 0.02 16.76
N ARG A 36 -3.10 -0.40 16.60
CA ARG A 36 -2.06 0.36 15.91
C ARG A 36 -1.95 -0.07 14.45
N PHE A 37 -2.07 0.88 13.54
CA PHE A 37 -1.77 0.73 12.12
C PHE A 37 -0.40 1.30 11.80
N ILE A 38 0.54 0.44 11.44
CA ILE A 38 1.87 0.85 10.99
C ILE A 38 1.83 1.14 9.49
N VAL A 39 2.31 2.32 9.10
CA VAL A 39 2.50 2.76 7.71
C VAL A 39 3.98 3.02 7.47
N GLY A 40 4.56 2.34 6.49
CA GLY A 40 6.02 2.36 6.21
C GLY A 40 6.51 3.60 5.47
N PHE A 41 5.66 4.61 5.27
CA PHE A 41 5.94 5.82 4.50
C PHE A 41 5.61 7.09 5.28
N ALA A 42 6.12 8.23 4.78
CA ALA A 42 5.88 9.53 5.38
C ALA A 42 4.39 9.90 5.40
N PRO A 43 3.95 10.69 6.39
CA PRO A 43 2.60 11.24 6.41
C PRO A 43 2.26 12.03 5.13
N GLY A 44 1.00 11.98 4.73
CA GLY A 44 0.47 12.70 3.56
C GLY A 44 0.71 12.02 2.21
N GLY A 45 1.44 10.89 2.15
CA GLY A 45 1.52 10.06 0.96
C GLY A 45 0.23 9.27 0.71
N GLY A 46 0.04 8.77 -0.52
CA GLY A 46 -1.19 8.07 -0.91
C GLY A 46 -1.58 6.92 0.02
N GLY A 47 -0.62 6.10 0.45
CA GLY A 47 -0.86 5.00 1.41
C GLY A 47 -1.25 5.48 2.80
N ASP A 48 -0.67 6.58 3.28
CA ASP A 48 -1.01 7.18 4.57
C ASP A 48 -2.44 7.72 4.56
N LEU A 49 -2.79 8.50 3.55
CA LEU A 49 -4.15 9.06 3.38
C LEU A 49 -5.19 7.94 3.32
N ALA A 50 -4.97 6.94 2.48
CA ALA A 50 -5.86 5.80 2.33
C ALA A 50 -6.02 4.99 3.63
N THR A 51 -4.92 4.78 4.37
CA THR A 51 -4.95 4.03 5.64
C THR A 51 -5.69 4.80 6.73
N ARG A 52 -5.54 6.13 6.81
CA ARG A 52 -6.28 6.96 7.79
C ARG A 52 -7.79 6.89 7.57
N VAL A 53 -8.24 6.87 6.32
CA VAL A 53 -9.66 6.68 5.99
C VAL A 53 -10.18 5.35 6.52
N MET A 54 -9.45 4.26 6.30
CA MET A 54 -9.84 2.92 6.79
C MET A 54 -9.71 2.80 8.31
N ALA A 55 -8.72 3.44 8.92
CA ALA A 55 -8.55 3.46 10.37
C ALA A 55 -9.72 4.18 11.07
N GLN A 56 -10.17 5.31 10.51
CA GLN A 56 -11.35 6.01 11.02
C GLN A 56 -12.61 5.15 10.89
N TRP A 57 -12.85 4.56 9.71
CA TRP A 57 -13.97 3.65 9.50
C TRP A 57 -14.00 2.52 10.53
N LEU A 58 -12.88 1.82 10.74
CA LEU A 58 -12.79 0.75 11.73
C LEU A 58 -12.99 1.24 13.16
N SER A 59 -12.52 2.45 13.48
CA SER A 59 -12.71 3.05 14.81
C SER A 59 -14.20 3.27 15.11
N GLU A 60 -14.94 3.81 14.15
CA GLU A 60 -16.39 4.06 14.27
C GLU A 60 -17.18 2.77 14.35
N ARG A 61 -16.80 1.76 13.58
CA ARG A 61 -17.50 0.48 13.48
C ARG A 61 -17.24 -0.46 14.66
N LEU A 62 -16.03 -0.44 15.20
CA LEU A 62 -15.57 -1.40 16.22
C LEU A 62 -15.49 -0.79 17.63
N GLY A 63 -15.74 0.52 17.78
CA GLY A 63 -15.81 1.19 19.06
C GLY A 63 -14.49 1.32 19.81
N GLN A 64 -13.37 1.08 19.11
CA GLN A 64 -12.01 1.27 19.64
C GLN A 64 -11.19 2.06 18.63
N GLN A 65 -10.26 2.87 19.11
CA GLN A 65 -9.42 3.68 18.24
C GLN A 65 -8.47 2.82 17.41
N PHE A 66 -8.52 2.98 16.09
CA PHE A 66 -7.47 2.53 15.16
C PHE A 66 -6.64 3.77 14.80
N PHE A 67 -5.37 3.79 15.18
CA PHE A 67 -4.51 4.95 14.94
C PHE A 67 -3.31 4.62 14.07
N VAL A 68 -3.00 5.55 13.16
CA VAL A 68 -1.89 5.41 12.21
C VAL A 68 -0.59 5.89 12.84
N GLU A 69 0.44 5.07 12.74
CA GLU A 69 1.81 5.36 13.13
C GLU A 69 2.74 5.19 11.92
N ASN A 70 3.41 6.27 11.51
CA ASN A 70 4.32 6.24 10.37
C ASN A 70 5.73 5.79 10.82
N ARG A 71 6.26 4.73 10.18
CA ARG A 71 7.60 4.16 10.42
C ARG A 71 8.39 4.11 9.13
N VAL A 72 8.97 5.23 8.77
CA VAL A 72 9.66 5.42 7.48
C VAL A 72 11.01 4.71 7.49
N GLY A 73 11.35 4.04 6.38
CA GLY A 73 12.69 3.51 6.13
C GLY A 73 12.71 2.30 5.21
N ALA A 74 13.72 2.24 4.36
CA ALA A 74 13.99 1.15 3.42
C ALA A 74 12.73 0.70 2.64
N ALA A 75 12.01 1.65 2.03
CA ALA A 75 10.74 1.40 1.31
C ALA A 75 9.76 0.51 2.09
N SER A 76 9.48 0.85 3.36
CA SER A 76 8.61 0.09 4.28
C SER A 76 9.21 -1.18 4.89
N ASN A 77 10.44 -1.60 4.55
CA ASN A 77 11.02 -2.83 5.10
C ASN A 77 11.18 -2.75 6.63
N LEU A 78 11.59 -1.58 7.19
CA LEU A 78 11.71 -1.41 8.64
C LEU A 78 10.35 -1.55 9.36
N ALA A 79 9.30 -0.98 8.78
CA ALA A 79 7.94 -1.11 9.29
C ALA A 79 7.46 -2.57 9.23
N THR A 80 7.72 -3.25 8.12
CA THR A 80 7.33 -4.65 7.91
C THR A 80 8.02 -5.57 8.92
N GLU A 81 9.34 -5.41 9.10
CA GLU A 81 10.10 -6.18 10.08
C GLU A 81 9.60 -5.98 11.52
N GLN A 82 9.26 -4.74 11.88
CA GLN A 82 8.67 -4.44 13.19
C GLN A 82 7.36 -5.20 13.41
N VAL A 83 6.48 -5.25 12.40
CA VAL A 83 5.17 -5.90 12.53
C VAL A 83 5.30 -7.42 12.49
N VAL A 84 6.20 -7.97 11.67
CA VAL A 84 6.51 -9.41 11.66
C VAL A 84 6.91 -9.92 13.06
N ARG A 85 7.61 -9.08 13.84
CA ARG A 85 8.05 -9.40 15.22
C ARG A 85 7.04 -9.04 16.30
N ALA A 86 5.92 -8.42 15.95
CA ALA A 86 4.90 -8.03 16.92
C ALA A 86 4.06 -9.24 17.39
N PRO A 87 3.41 -9.16 18.56
CA PRO A 87 2.47 -10.19 19.00
C PRO A 87 1.35 -10.42 17.97
N ALA A 88 1.03 -11.69 17.71
CA ALA A 88 -0.03 -12.09 16.78
C ALA A 88 -1.43 -12.02 17.43
N ASP A 89 -1.76 -10.87 18.03
CA ASP A 89 -2.99 -10.64 18.79
C ASP A 89 -3.98 -9.69 18.11
N GLY A 90 -3.62 -9.23 16.88
CA GLY A 90 -4.44 -8.32 16.08
C GLY A 90 -4.33 -6.84 16.45
N TYR A 91 -3.57 -6.45 17.49
CA TYR A 91 -3.45 -5.05 17.92
C TYR A 91 -2.30 -4.27 17.26
N THR A 92 -1.53 -4.93 16.42
CA THR A 92 -0.56 -4.28 15.55
C THR A 92 -0.79 -4.77 14.13
N LEU A 93 -1.16 -3.87 13.25
CA LEU A 93 -1.44 -4.12 11.84
C LEU A 93 -0.45 -3.34 10.98
N ILE A 94 -0.22 -3.79 9.77
CA ILE A 94 0.59 -3.07 8.78
C ILE A 94 -0.22 -2.75 7.55
N GLN A 95 -0.02 -1.56 7.01
CA GLN A 95 -0.42 -1.23 5.65
C GLN A 95 0.61 -1.82 4.70
N LEU A 96 0.19 -2.76 3.87
CA LEU A 96 0.94 -3.26 2.73
C LEU A 96 0.59 -2.48 1.47
N ASN A 97 1.57 -2.33 0.60
CA ASN A 97 1.42 -1.73 -0.71
C ASN A 97 2.39 -2.37 -1.71
N VAL A 98 2.38 -1.88 -2.92
CA VAL A 98 3.22 -2.40 -4.02
C VAL A 98 4.72 -2.40 -3.69
N ALA A 99 5.22 -1.46 -2.88
CA ALA A 99 6.64 -1.47 -2.50
C ALA A 99 7.03 -2.75 -1.76
N ASN A 100 6.13 -3.32 -0.95
CA ASN A 100 6.40 -4.59 -0.28
C ASN A 100 6.55 -5.76 -1.28
N ALA A 101 5.83 -5.72 -2.41
CA ALA A 101 5.97 -6.68 -3.50
C ALA A 101 7.25 -6.45 -4.33
N ILE A 102 7.56 -5.18 -4.63
CA ILE A 102 8.80 -4.77 -5.32
C ILE A 102 10.03 -5.20 -4.53
N ASN A 103 10.02 -4.97 -3.21
CA ASN A 103 11.16 -5.22 -2.33
C ASN A 103 11.60 -6.68 -2.30
N ALA A 104 10.67 -7.62 -2.54
CA ALA A 104 10.98 -9.05 -2.63
C ALA A 104 12.02 -9.38 -3.73
N SER A 105 12.14 -8.51 -4.74
CA SER A 105 13.10 -8.68 -5.85
C SER A 105 14.15 -7.59 -5.92
N LEU A 106 13.90 -6.44 -5.28
CA LEU A 106 14.79 -5.30 -5.31
C LEU A 106 15.92 -5.40 -4.25
N TYR A 107 15.64 -6.03 -3.11
CA TYR A 107 16.59 -6.21 -2.03
C TYR A 107 17.12 -7.64 -2.02
N ASP A 108 18.45 -7.80 -2.07
CA ASP A 108 19.11 -9.12 -2.07
C ASP A 108 18.84 -9.92 -0.78
N LYS A 109 18.65 -9.24 0.35
CA LYS A 109 18.47 -9.86 1.65
C LYS A 109 17.37 -9.14 2.45
N LEU A 110 16.24 -9.82 2.63
CA LEU A 110 15.20 -9.43 3.57
C LEU A 110 15.18 -10.42 4.74
N SER A 111 15.05 -9.91 5.96
CA SER A 111 14.94 -10.73 7.19
C SER A 111 13.58 -11.41 7.34
N PHE A 112 12.64 -11.16 6.42
CA PHE A 112 11.25 -11.63 6.44
C PHE A 112 10.78 -12.00 5.02
N ASN A 113 9.69 -12.77 4.96
CA ASN A 113 8.91 -13.00 3.76
C ASN A 113 7.45 -12.59 4.03
N VAL A 114 6.92 -11.67 3.24
CA VAL A 114 5.60 -11.06 3.52
C VAL A 114 4.49 -12.11 3.58
N LEU A 115 4.42 -13.05 2.62
CA LEU A 115 3.36 -14.05 2.57
C LEU A 115 3.50 -15.16 3.62
N ARG A 116 4.72 -15.41 4.13
CA ARG A 116 4.98 -16.37 5.17
C ARG A 116 4.77 -15.79 6.57
N ASP A 117 5.25 -14.55 6.78
CA ASP A 117 5.42 -13.97 8.10
C ASP A 117 4.30 -12.99 8.48
N LEU A 118 3.41 -12.69 7.53
CA LEU A 118 2.20 -11.89 7.76
C LEU A 118 0.95 -12.64 7.33
N ALA A 119 -0.15 -12.40 8.02
CA ALA A 119 -1.49 -12.84 7.67
C ALA A 119 -2.20 -11.72 6.90
N PRO A 120 -2.47 -11.87 5.59
CA PRO A 120 -3.29 -10.93 4.83
C PRO A 120 -4.67 -10.77 5.46
N VAL A 121 -5.16 -9.53 5.58
CA VAL A 121 -6.50 -9.22 6.11
C VAL A 121 -7.43 -8.82 4.98
N ALA A 122 -7.10 -7.76 4.26
CA ALA A 122 -7.87 -7.27 3.12
C ALA A 122 -7.02 -6.32 2.26
N SER A 123 -7.22 -6.36 0.94
CA SER A 123 -6.98 -5.19 0.09
C SER A 123 -8.16 -4.22 0.24
N PHE A 124 -7.93 -2.93 0.03
CA PHE A 124 -9.03 -1.98 0.20
C PHE A 124 -9.12 -0.90 -0.87
N MET A 125 -8.03 -0.53 -1.53
CA MET A 125 -8.06 0.49 -2.56
C MET A 125 -6.95 0.27 -3.59
N ARG A 126 -7.26 0.49 -4.86
CA ARG A 126 -6.29 0.68 -5.95
C ARG A 126 -6.34 2.15 -6.38
N VAL A 127 -5.18 2.75 -6.64
CA VAL A 127 -5.06 4.09 -7.18
C VAL A 127 -4.11 4.09 -8.38
N PRO A 128 -4.38 4.86 -9.42
CA PRO A 128 -3.39 5.09 -10.46
C PRO A 128 -2.25 5.94 -9.90
N ASN A 129 -1.08 5.82 -10.50
CA ASN A 129 -0.14 6.91 -10.45
C ASN A 129 -0.50 7.90 -11.56
N VAL A 130 0.03 9.11 -11.49
CA VAL A 130 -0.14 10.15 -12.51
C VAL A 130 1.24 10.67 -12.91
N MET A 131 1.48 10.72 -14.22
CA MET A 131 2.67 11.34 -14.78
C MET A 131 2.48 12.86 -14.77
N GLU A 132 3.30 13.54 -14.00
CA GLU A 132 3.23 14.97 -13.76
C GLU A 132 4.55 15.64 -14.11
N VAL A 133 4.48 16.76 -14.80
CA VAL A 133 5.65 17.55 -15.15
C VAL A 133 5.59 18.94 -14.53
N SER A 134 6.76 19.58 -14.46
CA SER A 134 6.83 21.00 -14.13
C SER A 134 5.95 21.82 -15.06
N PRO A 135 5.12 22.76 -14.55
CA PRO A 135 4.35 23.66 -15.39
C PRO A 135 5.25 24.64 -16.16
N THR A 136 6.52 24.80 -15.77
CA THR A 136 7.50 25.64 -16.46
C THR A 136 8.00 25.04 -17.77
N LEU A 137 7.87 23.71 -17.93
CA LEU A 137 8.26 23.03 -19.16
C LEU A 137 7.22 23.24 -20.28
N PRO A 138 7.65 23.42 -21.54
CA PRO A 138 6.77 23.57 -22.68
C PRO A 138 6.21 22.20 -23.16
N ILE A 139 5.83 21.33 -22.21
CA ILE A 139 5.39 19.95 -22.44
C ILE A 139 3.96 19.80 -21.97
N LYS A 140 3.08 19.28 -22.83
CA LYS A 140 1.65 19.14 -22.55
C LYS A 140 1.15 17.71 -22.77
N THR A 141 1.95 16.83 -23.37
CA THR A 141 1.55 15.46 -23.71
C THR A 141 2.70 14.49 -23.46
N VAL A 142 2.35 13.20 -23.30
CA VAL A 142 3.35 12.12 -23.14
C VAL A 142 4.30 12.03 -24.34
N PRO A 143 3.85 12.08 -25.63
CA PRO A 143 4.76 12.12 -26.77
C PRO A 143 5.74 13.31 -26.76
N GLU A 144 5.28 14.49 -26.38
CA GLU A 144 6.16 15.68 -26.25
C GLU A 144 7.23 15.46 -25.17
N PHE A 145 6.85 14.86 -24.02
CA PHE A 145 7.83 14.52 -22.97
C PHE A 145 8.87 13.50 -23.49
N ILE A 146 8.43 12.46 -24.19
CA ILE A 146 9.36 11.46 -24.76
C ILE A 146 10.31 12.13 -25.76
N ALA A 147 9.81 13.00 -26.63
CA ALA A 147 10.64 13.73 -27.58
C ALA A 147 11.66 14.63 -26.86
N TYR A 148 11.20 15.37 -25.84
CA TYR A 148 12.07 16.21 -25.01
C TYR A 148 13.17 15.41 -24.32
N ALA A 149 12.83 14.26 -23.72
CA ALA A 149 13.81 13.42 -23.03
C ALA A 149 14.82 12.81 -24.02
N LYS A 150 14.39 12.39 -25.20
CA LYS A 150 15.28 11.91 -26.28
C LYS A 150 16.27 12.98 -26.78
N ALA A 151 15.83 14.24 -26.80
CA ALA A 151 16.68 15.37 -27.18
C ALA A 151 17.65 15.79 -26.05
N ASN A 152 17.43 15.35 -24.81
CA ASN A 152 18.20 15.71 -23.64
C ASN A 152 18.63 14.48 -22.81
N PRO A 153 19.37 13.50 -23.41
CA PRO A 153 19.71 12.25 -22.71
C PRO A 153 20.57 12.55 -21.46
N GLY A 154 20.25 11.90 -20.34
CA GLY A 154 20.94 12.04 -19.06
C GLY A 154 20.78 13.39 -18.37
N LYS A 155 19.93 14.31 -18.89
CA LYS A 155 19.70 15.63 -18.29
C LYS A 155 18.32 15.78 -17.65
N VAL A 156 17.37 14.98 -18.10
CA VAL A 156 16.00 14.99 -17.55
C VAL A 156 15.99 14.18 -16.25
N MET A 157 15.40 14.74 -15.20
CA MET A 157 15.33 14.10 -13.89
C MET A 157 13.89 13.77 -13.52
N PHE A 158 13.68 12.60 -12.89
CA PHE A 158 12.38 12.25 -12.30
C PHE A 158 12.48 12.04 -10.81
N ALA A 159 11.50 12.60 -10.07
CA ALA A 159 11.39 12.49 -8.63
C ALA A 159 10.63 11.24 -8.21
N SER A 160 10.99 10.66 -7.07
CA SER A 160 10.20 9.63 -6.40
C SER A 160 10.18 9.79 -4.88
N SER A 161 9.30 9.06 -4.21
CA SER A 161 9.25 8.97 -2.74
C SER A 161 10.30 8.00 -2.15
N GLY A 162 11.33 7.66 -2.93
CA GLY A 162 12.43 6.77 -2.57
C GLY A 162 12.51 5.52 -3.45
N VAL A 163 13.67 4.88 -3.40
CA VAL A 163 13.96 3.64 -4.15
C VAL A 163 13.00 2.54 -3.72
N GLY A 164 12.47 1.77 -4.68
CA GLY A 164 11.51 0.67 -4.42
C GLY A 164 10.05 1.11 -4.24
N THR A 165 9.74 2.40 -4.34
CA THR A 165 8.34 2.86 -4.36
C THR A 165 7.70 2.62 -5.72
N THR A 166 6.34 2.59 -5.79
CA THR A 166 5.63 2.57 -7.08
C THR A 166 6.00 3.76 -7.95
N ILE A 167 6.24 4.92 -7.35
CA ILE A 167 6.62 6.16 -8.01
C ILE A 167 7.95 5.99 -8.73
N HIS A 168 8.96 5.39 -8.05
CA HIS A 168 10.24 5.04 -8.66
C HIS A 168 10.07 4.04 -9.82
N MET A 169 9.41 2.91 -9.54
CA MET A 169 9.29 1.84 -10.53
C MET A 169 8.39 2.19 -11.71
N SER A 170 7.42 3.11 -11.55
CA SER A 170 6.68 3.69 -12.66
C SER A 170 7.58 4.47 -13.60
N GLY A 171 8.48 5.29 -13.04
CA GLY A 171 9.47 6.04 -13.81
C GLY A 171 10.46 5.11 -14.53
N GLU A 172 10.96 4.09 -13.86
CA GLU A 172 11.89 3.11 -14.46
C GLU A 172 11.22 2.28 -15.58
N LEU A 173 9.97 1.84 -15.36
CA LEU A 173 9.20 1.16 -16.41
C LEU A 173 8.98 2.08 -17.61
N PHE A 174 8.60 3.33 -17.37
CA PHE A 174 8.42 4.32 -18.43
C PHE A 174 9.72 4.56 -19.22
N LYS A 175 10.83 4.76 -18.51
CA LYS A 175 12.17 4.93 -19.08
C LYS A 175 12.54 3.76 -20.00
N ALA A 176 12.34 2.52 -19.53
CA ALA A 176 12.65 1.31 -20.28
C ALA A 176 11.77 1.16 -21.53
N MET A 177 10.43 1.38 -21.39
CA MET A 177 9.49 1.20 -22.51
C MET A 177 9.58 2.32 -23.54
N ALA A 178 9.85 3.57 -23.13
CA ALA A 178 9.99 4.71 -24.03
C ALA A 178 11.40 4.78 -24.69
N GLY A 179 12.36 4.00 -24.21
CA GLY A 179 13.75 4.03 -24.68
C GLY A 179 14.39 5.41 -24.49
N ILE A 180 14.23 6.00 -23.29
CA ILE A 180 14.77 7.32 -22.91
C ILE A 180 15.75 7.19 -21.76
N ASP A 181 16.67 8.16 -21.65
CA ASP A 181 17.61 8.23 -20.54
C ASP A 181 17.24 9.41 -19.63
N ILE A 182 16.63 9.10 -18.49
CA ILE A 182 16.25 10.05 -17.43
C ILE A 182 16.81 9.59 -16.10
N LEU A 183 17.23 10.54 -15.25
CA LEU A 183 17.90 10.29 -13.99
C LEU A 183 16.93 10.26 -12.82
N HIS A 184 17.03 9.27 -11.97
CA HIS A 184 16.22 9.15 -10.76
C HIS A 184 16.74 10.04 -9.62
N VAL A 185 15.84 10.79 -8.98
CA VAL A 185 16.10 11.62 -7.79
C VAL A 185 15.19 11.14 -6.66
N PRO A 186 15.70 10.35 -5.69
CA PRO A 186 14.90 9.85 -4.57
C PRO A 186 14.73 10.90 -3.47
N TYR A 187 13.52 11.03 -2.93
CA TYR A 187 13.18 11.84 -1.76
C TYR A 187 12.66 10.94 -0.63
N ARG A 188 12.66 11.42 0.60
CA ARG A 188 12.03 10.76 1.76
C ARG A 188 10.52 11.01 1.80
N GLY A 189 9.84 10.83 0.63
CA GLY A 189 8.48 11.28 0.35
C GLY A 189 8.48 12.57 -0.46
N LEU A 190 7.61 12.68 -1.48
CA LEU A 190 7.59 13.88 -2.36
C LEU A 190 7.24 15.16 -1.60
N ALA A 191 6.43 15.08 -0.55
CA ALA A 191 6.13 16.24 0.31
C ALA A 191 7.37 16.81 1.03
N ALA A 192 8.44 16.03 1.17
CA ALA A 192 9.70 16.45 1.80
C ALA A 192 10.65 17.17 0.82
N GLY A 193 10.12 17.92 -0.14
CA GLY A 193 10.88 18.71 -1.10
C GLY A 193 10.68 18.35 -2.56
N GLY A 194 10.32 17.09 -2.87
CA GLY A 194 10.17 16.64 -4.25
C GLY A 194 9.13 17.40 -5.06
N TYR A 195 7.99 17.76 -4.47
CA TYR A 195 6.99 18.60 -5.14
C TYR A 195 7.53 20.00 -5.44
N ALA A 196 8.26 20.62 -4.49
CA ALA A 196 8.83 21.94 -4.71
C ALA A 196 9.81 21.92 -5.89
N ASP A 197 10.66 20.90 -5.96
CA ASP A 197 11.64 20.77 -7.04
C ASP A 197 10.97 20.48 -8.39
N VAL A 198 9.88 19.71 -8.43
CA VAL A 198 9.10 19.54 -9.68
C VAL A 198 8.37 20.81 -10.05
N MET A 199 7.72 21.51 -9.12
CA MET A 199 7.00 22.77 -9.39
C MET A 199 7.92 23.86 -9.96
N THR A 200 9.17 23.93 -9.47
CA THR A 200 10.16 24.91 -9.93
C THR A 200 10.89 24.50 -11.21
N GLY A 201 10.79 23.23 -11.62
CA GLY A 201 11.49 22.67 -12.77
C GLY A 201 12.94 22.25 -12.48
N MET A 202 13.35 22.23 -11.20
CA MET A 202 14.64 21.66 -10.80
C MET A 202 14.67 20.16 -11.06
N VAL A 203 13.56 19.47 -10.81
CA VAL A 203 13.26 18.12 -11.28
C VAL A 203 12.10 18.19 -12.27
N HIS A 204 12.15 17.42 -13.34
CA HIS A 204 11.31 17.65 -14.52
C HIS A 204 9.96 16.94 -14.45
N VAL A 205 9.92 15.72 -13.88
CA VAL A 205 8.76 14.84 -13.90
C VAL A 205 8.67 13.98 -12.64
N THR A 206 7.47 13.56 -12.26
CA THR A 206 7.22 12.50 -11.28
C THR A 206 6.07 11.62 -11.75
N PHE A 207 5.97 10.40 -11.21
CA PHE A 207 4.88 9.44 -11.43
C PHE A 207 4.19 9.16 -10.11
N ASP A 208 3.64 10.21 -9.47
CA ASP A 208 3.13 10.11 -8.10
C ASP A 208 1.79 9.37 -8.00
N ASN A 209 1.47 8.89 -6.80
CA ASN A 209 0.13 8.37 -6.53
C ASN A 209 -0.88 9.53 -6.67
N LEU A 210 -2.01 9.28 -7.32
CA LEU A 210 -2.97 10.34 -7.62
C LEU A 210 -3.51 11.10 -6.39
N PRO A 211 -3.80 10.47 -5.22
CA PRO A 211 -4.43 11.18 -4.10
C PRO A 211 -3.70 12.45 -3.62
N PRO A 212 -2.39 12.43 -3.35
CA PRO A 212 -1.69 13.64 -2.88
C PRO A 212 -1.51 14.70 -3.97
N SER A 213 -1.62 14.33 -5.24
CA SER A 213 -1.37 15.23 -6.39
C SER A 213 -2.59 15.98 -6.87
N ILE A 214 -3.79 15.47 -6.61
CA ILE A 214 -5.05 16.01 -7.17
C ILE A 214 -5.15 17.52 -6.97
N GLU A 215 -4.94 18.02 -5.76
CA GLU A 215 -5.06 19.45 -5.45
C GLU A 215 -3.93 20.28 -6.09
N LEU A 216 -2.75 19.74 -6.22
CA LEU A 216 -1.62 20.42 -6.88
C LEU A 216 -1.87 20.56 -8.39
N ILE A 217 -2.47 19.55 -9.00
CA ILE A 217 -2.84 19.55 -10.42
C ILE A 217 -3.98 20.54 -10.65
N ARG A 218 -5.05 20.48 -9.85
CA ARG A 218 -6.19 21.40 -9.94
C ARG A 218 -5.78 22.86 -9.75
N ALA A 219 -4.81 23.11 -8.88
CA ALA A 219 -4.24 24.44 -8.66
C ALA A 219 -3.23 24.87 -9.74
N GLY A 220 -2.98 24.04 -10.76
CA GLY A 220 -2.00 24.32 -11.82
C GLY A 220 -0.54 24.34 -11.36
N LYS A 221 -0.25 23.87 -10.15
CA LYS A 221 1.11 23.79 -9.59
C LYS A 221 1.93 22.65 -10.19
N LEU A 222 1.24 21.60 -10.64
CA LEU A 222 1.78 20.51 -11.43
C LEU A 222 0.94 20.34 -12.69
N ARG A 223 1.55 19.90 -13.79
CA ARG A 223 0.83 19.57 -15.01
C ARG A 223 0.77 18.08 -15.18
N ALA A 224 -0.42 17.49 -15.03
CA ALA A 224 -0.65 16.09 -15.33
C ALA A 224 -0.67 15.84 -16.84
N LEU A 225 -0.01 14.77 -17.28
CA LEU A 225 0.03 14.36 -18.69
C LEU A 225 -0.81 13.10 -18.95
N ALA A 226 -0.78 12.13 -18.04
CA ALA A 226 -1.49 10.87 -18.19
C ALA A 226 -1.56 10.12 -16.84
N VAL A 227 -2.55 9.24 -16.70
CA VAL A 227 -2.59 8.26 -15.59
C VAL A 227 -1.88 6.96 -16.00
N THR A 228 -1.36 6.23 -15.02
CA THR A 228 -0.55 5.02 -15.23
C THR A 228 -1.35 3.72 -15.23
N SER A 229 -2.65 3.81 -14.96
CA SER A 229 -3.60 2.68 -15.02
C SER A 229 -3.94 2.33 -16.48
N THR A 230 -4.50 1.12 -16.67
CA THR A 230 -4.99 0.67 -17.99
C THR A 230 -6.25 1.40 -18.45
N THR A 231 -6.95 2.06 -17.54
CA THR A 231 -8.17 2.84 -17.81
C THR A 231 -8.04 4.23 -17.20
N ARG A 232 -8.77 5.21 -17.73
CA ARG A 232 -8.80 6.58 -17.21
C ARG A 232 -9.31 6.61 -15.78
N SER A 233 -8.80 7.55 -14.98
CA SER A 233 -9.28 7.78 -13.62
C SER A 233 -10.63 8.51 -13.63
N GLN A 234 -11.56 8.11 -12.77
CA GLN A 234 -12.82 8.85 -12.57
C GLN A 234 -12.61 10.21 -11.93
N ALA A 235 -11.54 10.39 -11.15
CA ALA A 235 -11.21 11.68 -10.53
C ALA A 235 -10.61 12.70 -11.52
N MET A 236 -10.08 12.23 -12.66
CA MET A 236 -9.47 13.03 -13.74
C MET A 236 -9.77 12.37 -15.11
N PRO A 237 -11.04 12.35 -15.54
CA PRO A 237 -11.46 11.62 -16.76
C PRO A 237 -10.91 12.24 -18.05
N GLU A 238 -10.46 13.49 -18.00
CA GLU A 238 -9.82 14.20 -19.09
C GLU A 238 -8.42 13.67 -19.41
N LEU A 239 -7.73 13.07 -18.44
CA LEU A 239 -6.37 12.56 -18.66
C LEU A 239 -6.40 11.24 -19.44
N PRO A 240 -5.56 11.10 -20.48
CA PRO A 240 -5.33 9.83 -21.15
C PRO A 240 -4.58 8.84 -20.23
N THR A 241 -4.44 7.61 -20.67
CA THR A 241 -3.53 6.65 -20.01
C THR A 241 -2.16 6.71 -20.66
N VAL A 242 -1.10 6.36 -19.91
CA VAL A 242 0.23 6.16 -20.51
C VAL A 242 0.19 5.04 -21.54
N ALA A 243 -0.66 4.02 -21.33
CA ALA A 243 -0.85 2.90 -22.25
C ALA A 243 -1.37 3.32 -23.63
N ASP A 244 -2.07 4.45 -23.75
CA ASP A 244 -2.50 5.01 -25.05
C ASP A 244 -1.31 5.37 -25.95
N PHE A 245 -0.12 5.59 -25.37
CA PHE A 245 1.13 5.97 -26.05
C PHE A 245 2.21 4.90 -25.96
N LEU A 246 2.20 4.09 -24.90
CA LEU A 246 3.13 2.98 -24.64
C LEU A 246 2.30 1.71 -24.36
N PRO A 247 1.87 0.96 -25.39
CA PRO A 247 1.03 -0.22 -25.21
C PRO A 247 1.64 -1.23 -24.23
N GLY A 248 0.82 -1.69 -23.26
CA GLY A 248 1.24 -2.62 -22.22
C GLY A 248 1.83 -1.94 -20.97
N TYR A 249 1.95 -0.63 -20.94
CA TYR A 249 2.34 0.09 -19.72
C TYR A 249 1.22 0.03 -18.67
N GLU A 250 1.55 -0.40 -17.44
CA GLU A 250 0.65 -0.36 -16.29
C GLU A 250 1.48 -0.32 -14.99
N ALA A 251 1.22 0.68 -14.16
CA ALA A 251 1.92 0.91 -12.89
C ALA A 251 0.97 1.57 -11.87
N SER A 252 -0.03 0.82 -11.40
CA SER A 252 -0.95 1.30 -10.35
C SER A 252 -0.44 0.94 -8.97
N ALA A 253 -0.75 1.78 -7.99
CA ALA A 253 -0.60 1.46 -6.58
C ALA A 253 -1.86 0.74 -6.06
N TRP A 254 -1.68 -0.12 -5.07
CA TRP A 254 -2.76 -0.69 -4.27
C TRP A 254 -2.37 -0.68 -2.79
N TYR A 255 -3.38 -0.70 -1.94
CA TYR A 255 -3.23 -0.70 -0.50
C TYR A 255 -4.04 -1.82 0.13
N GLY A 256 -3.46 -2.46 1.12
CA GLY A 256 -4.10 -3.51 1.90
C GLY A 256 -3.57 -3.54 3.33
N ILE A 257 -4.15 -4.38 4.14
CA ILE A 257 -3.84 -4.54 5.55
C ILE A 257 -3.45 -5.97 5.83
N ALA A 258 -2.40 -6.15 6.61
CA ALA A 258 -1.99 -7.44 7.13
C ALA A 258 -1.72 -7.36 8.64
N ALA A 259 -1.77 -8.51 9.29
CA ALA A 259 -1.41 -8.72 10.69
C ALA A 259 -0.19 -9.65 10.78
N PRO A 260 0.49 -9.80 11.93
CA PRO A 260 1.51 -10.83 12.13
C PRO A 260 0.98 -12.22 11.83
N ALA A 261 1.81 -13.10 11.29
CA ALA A 261 1.45 -14.51 11.07
C ALA A 261 1.05 -15.16 12.41
N GLY A 262 0.02 -16.02 12.36
CA GLY A 262 -0.55 -16.64 13.57
C GLY A 262 -1.60 -15.79 14.29
N THR A 263 -1.94 -14.60 13.79
CA THR A 263 -3.10 -13.86 14.28
C THR A 263 -4.36 -14.74 14.14
N PRO A 264 -5.21 -14.86 15.19
CA PRO A 264 -6.39 -15.72 15.17
C PRO A 264 -7.30 -15.43 13.96
N ALA A 265 -7.72 -16.49 13.27
CA ALA A 265 -8.55 -16.39 12.07
C ALA A 265 -9.83 -15.55 12.31
N ALA A 266 -10.45 -15.69 13.47
CA ALA A 266 -11.65 -14.93 13.84
C ALA A 266 -11.40 -13.41 13.89
N ILE A 267 -10.17 -12.95 14.24
CA ILE A 267 -9.78 -11.54 14.20
C ILE A 267 -9.58 -11.08 12.76
N VAL A 268 -8.88 -11.87 11.95
CA VAL A 268 -8.64 -11.59 10.52
C VAL A 268 -9.98 -11.48 9.78
N GLU A 269 -10.87 -12.45 9.98
CA GLU A 269 -12.21 -12.47 9.36
C GLU A 269 -13.09 -11.30 9.82
N ARG A 270 -13.03 -10.93 11.10
CA ARG A 270 -13.75 -9.76 11.62
C ARG A 270 -13.27 -8.48 10.96
N LEU A 271 -11.96 -8.25 10.92
CA LEU A 271 -11.37 -7.07 10.26
C LEU A 271 -11.69 -7.05 8.77
N ASN A 272 -11.56 -8.19 8.07
CA ASN A 272 -11.89 -8.31 6.65
C ASN A 272 -13.35 -7.94 6.39
N ARG A 273 -14.29 -8.48 7.16
CA ARG A 273 -15.71 -8.19 7.03
C ARG A 273 -16.01 -6.70 7.21
N GLU A 274 -15.45 -6.06 8.24
CA GLU A 274 -15.68 -4.64 8.52
C GLU A 274 -15.05 -3.74 7.45
N LEU A 275 -13.87 -4.10 6.92
CA LEU A 275 -13.23 -3.38 5.81
C LEU A 275 -14.06 -3.51 4.52
N ASN A 276 -14.55 -4.70 4.19
CA ASN A 276 -15.42 -4.89 3.02
C ASN A 276 -16.76 -4.16 3.16
N ALA A 277 -17.28 -4.01 4.37
CA ALA A 277 -18.51 -3.25 4.62
C ALA A 277 -18.37 -1.76 4.26
N ALA A 278 -17.14 -1.20 4.28
CA ALA A 278 -16.87 0.17 3.85
C ALA A 278 -17.30 0.41 2.39
N PHE A 279 -17.16 -0.59 1.54
CA PHE A 279 -17.47 -0.46 0.11
C PHE A 279 -18.98 -0.47 -0.21
N ALA A 280 -19.83 -0.79 0.76
CA ALA A 280 -21.28 -0.62 0.64
C ALA A 280 -21.75 0.78 1.09
N ASP A 281 -20.96 1.45 1.94
CA ASP A 281 -21.28 2.77 2.49
C ASP A 281 -21.14 3.88 1.45
N PRO A 282 -22.16 4.73 1.19
CA PRO A 282 -22.10 5.79 0.20
C PRO A 282 -21.03 6.86 0.49
N LYS A 283 -20.84 7.21 1.77
CA LYS A 283 -19.85 8.23 2.17
C LYS A 283 -18.43 7.71 1.92
N MET A 284 -18.19 6.43 2.26
CA MET A 284 -16.90 5.80 2.03
C MET A 284 -16.59 5.67 0.53
N LYS A 285 -17.59 5.30 -0.30
CA LYS A 285 -17.44 5.29 -1.77
C LYS A 285 -17.06 6.65 -2.32
N ALA A 286 -17.74 7.71 -1.87
CA ALA A 286 -17.42 9.08 -2.27
C ALA A 286 -15.99 9.44 -1.85
N LEU A 287 -15.60 9.17 -0.61
CA LEU A 287 -14.27 9.48 -0.09
C LEU A 287 -13.14 8.73 -0.84
N ILE A 288 -13.37 7.46 -1.19
CA ILE A 288 -12.41 6.70 -2.01
C ILE A 288 -12.32 7.29 -3.42
N ALA A 289 -13.45 7.68 -4.02
CA ALA A 289 -13.49 8.31 -5.34
C ALA A 289 -12.80 9.68 -5.32
N ASP A 290 -13.01 10.50 -4.29
CA ASP A 290 -12.35 11.82 -4.11
C ASP A 290 -10.83 11.68 -4.01
N LEU A 291 -10.36 10.56 -3.44
CA LEU A 291 -8.95 10.19 -3.45
C LEU A 291 -8.47 9.62 -4.80
N GLY A 292 -9.32 9.62 -5.83
CA GLY A 292 -8.98 9.04 -7.14
C GLY A 292 -8.81 7.53 -7.11
N GLY A 293 -9.29 6.87 -6.06
CA GLY A 293 -9.17 5.44 -5.85
C GLY A 293 -10.36 4.64 -6.38
N THR A 294 -10.13 3.36 -6.57
CA THR A 294 -11.15 2.35 -6.84
C THR A 294 -11.19 1.36 -5.68
N PRO A 295 -12.38 1.05 -5.12
CA PRO A 295 -12.49 0.01 -4.10
C PRO A 295 -11.91 -1.32 -4.59
N LEU A 296 -11.25 -2.03 -3.68
CA LEU A 296 -10.64 -3.32 -3.97
C LEU A 296 -11.12 -4.36 -2.92
N PRO A 297 -12.41 -4.71 -2.92
CA PRO A 297 -12.96 -5.69 -1.98
C PRO A 297 -12.42 -7.09 -2.26
N GLY A 298 -12.37 -7.92 -1.22
CA GLY A 298 -11.95 -9.31 -1.37
C GLY A 298 -11.76 -10.01 -0.04
N SER A 299 -11.59 -11.32 -0.11
CA SER A 299 -11.21 -12.15 1.02
C SER A 299 -9.71 -11.99 1.36
N PRO A 300 -9.25 -12.47 2.52
CA PRO A 300 -7.83 -12.58 2.82
C PRO A 300 -7.04 -13.36 1.76
N ALA A 301 -7.67 -14.40 1.18
CA ALA A 301 -7.06 -15.21 0.11
C ALA A 301 -6.93 -14.42 -1.21
N ASP A 302 -7.92 -13.59 -1.57
CA ASP A 302 -7.84 -12.71 -2.73
C ASP A 302 -6.70 -11.69 -2.59
N PHE A 303 -6.51 -11.16 -1.38
CA PHE A 303 -5.40 -10.25 -1.12
C PHE A 303 -4.03 -10.96 -1.17
N ALA A 304 -3.93 -12.18 -0.64
CA ALA A 304 -2.71 -12.99 -0.76
C ALA A 304 -2.36 -13.26 -2.23
N LYS A 305 -3.37 -13.61 -3.05
CA LYS A 305 -3.22 -13.85 -4.48
C LYS A 305 -2.75 -12.58 -5.20
N LEU A 306 -3.42 -11.43 -4.96
CA LEU A 306 -3.01 -10.14 -5.50
C LEU A 306 -1.54 -9.84 -5.18
N PHE A 307 -1.13 -10.03 -3.92
CA PHE A 307 0.24 -9.78 -3.49
C PHE A 307 1.25 -10.67 -4.24
N ALA A 308 0.94 -11.96 -4.43
CA ALA A 308 1.79 -12.88 -5.16
C ALA A 308 1.93 -12.49 -6.65
N GLU A 309 0.81 -12.20 -7.33
CA GLU A 309 0.79 -11.76 -8.73
C GLU A 309 1.57 -10.46 -8.94
N GLU A 310 1.39 -9.49 -8.03
CA GLU A 310 2.14 -8.23 -8.07
C GLU A 310 3.63 -8.44 -7.80
N THR A 311 4.00 -9.37 -6.90
CA THR A 311 5.41 -9.72 -6.67
C THR A 311 6.07 -10.24 -7.93
N GLU A 312 5.41 -11.13 -8.68
CA GLU A 312 5.93 -11.65 -9.95
C GLU A 312 6.00 -10.56 -11.03
N LYS A 313 4.97 -9.72 -11.12
CA LYS A 313 4.95 -8.59 -12.06
C LYS A 313 6.14 -7.66 -11.82
N TRP A 314 6.31 -7.21 -10.59
CA TRP A 314 7.36 -6.25 -10.25
C TRP A 314 8.77 -6.85 -10.29
N ALA A 315 8.92 -8.17 -10.07
CA ALA A 315 10.19 -8.86 -10.31
C ALA A 315 10.65 -8.72 -11.78
N ARG A 316 9.70 -8.84 -12.73
CA ARG A 316 9.99 -8.61 -14.15
C ARG A 316 10.41 -7.17 -14.44
N VAL A 317 9.73 -6.19 -13.81
CA VAL A 317 10.04 -4.76 -13.99
C VAL A 317 11.39 -4.42 -13.38
N VAL A 318 11.71 -4.89 -12.18
CA VAL A 318 13.03 -4.71 -11.55
C VAL A 318 14.14 -5.27 -12.45
N LYS A 319 13.95 -6.47 -13.01
CA LYS A 319 14.90 -7.07 -13.93
C LYS A 319 15.05 -6.27 -15.24
N LEU A 320 13.93 -5.77 -15.80
CA LEU A 320 13.91 -4.99 -17.04
C LEU A 320 14.61 -3.65 -16.88
N SER A 321 14.35 -2.95 -15.78
CA SER A 321 14.90 -1.62 -15.48
C SER A 321 16.35 -1.66 -14.98
N GLY A 322 16.80 -2.80 -14.45
CA GLY A 322 18.09 -2.91 -13.76
C GLY A 322 18.14 -2.14 -12.44
N ALA A 323 16.99 -1.73 -11.90
CA ALA A 323 16.89 -1.01 -10.63
C ALA A 323 17.49 -1.84 -9.48
N LYS A 324 18.20 -1.16 -8.58
CA LYS A 324 18.82 -1.76 -7.38
C LYS A 324 18.45 -0.96 -6.15
N ALA A 325 18.37 -1.64 -5.00
CA ALA A 325 18.36 -0.97 -3.71
C ALA A 325 19.77 -0.45 -3.43
N ASP A 326 19.89 0.82 -3.07
CA ASP A 326 21.16 1.44 -2.65
C ASP A 326 21.56 0.96 -1.25
#